data_661233147b1e74030de480ccb8c01b2f
#
_entry.id   661233147b1e74030de480ccb8c01b2f
#
_cell.length_a   1.000
_cell.length_b   1.000
_cell.length_c   1.000
_cell.angle_alpha   90.00
_cell.angle_beta   90.00
_cell.angle_gamma   90.00
#
_symmetry.space_group_name_H-M   'P 1'
#
loop_
_entity.id
_entity.type
_entity.pdbx_description
1 polymer ?
#
loop_
_entity_poly.entity_id
_entity_poly.type
_entity_poly.pdbx_seq_one_letter_code
_entity_poly.pdbx_strand_id
1 'polypeptide(L)' 'MEVIGVASGRPPTVNRSQGSSTVFLTFEGTRDAKVRDRDTRIRIALATVQAARLWRLLGAQISAVERRATQ' A
#
# COMPACT_ATOMS: atom_id res chain seq x y z
N MET A 1 12.77 14.02 1.98
CA MET A 1 13.46 12.74 2.26
C MET A 1 12.58 11.59 1.78
N GLU A 2 13.15 10.69 1.05
CA GLU A 2 12.42 9.54 0.52
C GLU A 2 12.75 8.30 1.34
N VAL A 3 11.71 7.58 1.74
CA VAL A 3 11.86 6.32 2.46
C VAL A 3 11.24 5.22 1.61
N ILE A 4 11.99 4.19 1.32
CA ILE A 4 11.51 3.05 0.56
C ILE A 4 11.33 1.88 1.51
N GLY A 5 10.08 1.47 1.68
CA GLY A 5 9.73 0.27 2.42
C GLY A 5 9.46 -0.87 1.45
N VAL A 6 9.85 -2.07 1.84
CA VAL A 6 9.57 -3.27 1.06
C VAL A 6 8.53 -4.08 1.80
N ALA A 7 7.40 -4.35 1.15
CA ALA A 7 6.35 -5.16 1.74
C ALA A 7 6.81 -6.62 1.84
N SER A 8 6.50 -7.26 2.97
CA SER A 8 6.73 -8.69 3.13
C SER A 8 5.68 -9.48 2.31
N GLY A 9 5.76 -10.80 2.36
CA GLY A 9 4.79 -11.65 1.68
C GLY A 9 3.39 -11.64 2.28
N ARG A 10 3.16 -10.92 3.38
CA ARG A 10 1.83 -10.83 3.98
C ARG A 10 0.95 -9.86 3.19
N PRO A 11 -0.30 -10.23 2.90
CA PRO A 11 -1.18 -9.33 2.17
C PRO A 11 -1.51 -8.10 3.02
N PRO A 12 -1.66 -6.93 2.38
CA PRO A 12 -2.11 -5.74 3.10
C PRO A 12 -3.57 -5.88 3.51
N THR A 13 -3.97 -5.13 4.53
CA THR A 13 -5.36 -5.06 4.95
C THR A 13 -5.92 -3.67 4.68
N VAL A 14 -7.20 -3.63 4.36
CA VAL A 14 -7.93 -2.38 4.11
C VAL A 14 -9.14 -2.37 5.02
N ASN A 15 -9.21 -1.36 5.87
CA ASN A 15 -10.32 -1.19 6.81
C ASN A 15 -10.91 0.19 6.66
N ARG A 16 -12.15 0.34 7.11
CA ARG A 16 -12.80 1.65 7.19
C ARG A 16 -13.09 1.95 8.65
N SER A 17 -13.05 3.23 9.00
CA SER A 17 -13.46 3.65 10.32
C SER A 17 -14.98 3.76 10.38
N GLN A 18 -15.57 3.37 11.50
CA GLN A 18 -17.01 3.54 11.71
C GLN A 18 -17.31 5.02 11.96
N GLY A 19 -18.33 5.51 11.28
CA GLY A 19 -18.79 6.87 11.47
C GLY A 19 -17.96 7.95 10.78
N SER A 20 -16.97 7.58 9.97
CA SER A 20 -16.20 8.55 9.20
C SER A 20 -15.94 8.02 7.80
N SER A 21 -15.50 8.90 6.91
CA SER A 21 -15.17 8.54 5.53
C SER A 21 -13.69 8.24 5.35
N THR A 22 -13.04 7.76 6.41
CA THR A 22 -11.61 7.45 6.38
C THR A 22 -11.39 5.96 6.09
N VAL A 23 -10.49 5.68 5.19
CA VAL A 23 -10.05 4.33 4.85
C VAL A 23 -8.64 4.14 5.39
N PHE A 24 -8.42 3.04 6.09
CA PHE A 24 -7.09 2.70 6.61
C PHE A 24 -6.47 1.60 5.76
N LEU A 25 -5.27 1.86 5.29
CA LEU A 25 -4.47 0.89 4.55
C LEU A 25 -3.30 0.47 5.45
N THR A 26 -3.19 -0.82 5.72
CA THR A 26 -2.17 -1.34 6.63
C THR A 26 -1.30 -2.36 5.90
N PHE A 27 0.01 -2.14 5.96
CA PHE A 27 1.01 -3.11 5.51
C PHE A 27 1.72 -3.65 6.74
N GLU A 28 1.68 -4.96 6.92
CA GLU A 28 2.38 -5.63 8.02
C GLU A 28 3.62 -6.34 7.49
N GLY A 29 4.65 -6.37 8.31
CA GLY A 29 5.89 -7.00 7.92
C GLY A 29 6.62 -6.23 6.83
N THR A 30 6.50 -4.90 6.83
CA THR A 30 7.27 -4.07 5.91
C THR A 30 8.68 -3.91 6.42
N ARG A 31 9.61 -3.77 5.49
CA ARG A 31 11.02 -3.60 5.81
C ARG A 31 11.51 -2.31 5.17
N ASP A 32 12.22 -1.51 5.94
CA ASP A 32 12.96 -0.39 5.36
C ASP A 32 14.16 -0.96 4.62
N ALA A 33 14.34 -0.57 3.37
CA ALA A 33 15.43 -1.06 2.54
C ALA A 33 16.82 -0.72 3.12
N LYS A 34 16.89 0.30 3.96
CA LYS A 34 18.14 0.73 4.59
C LYS A 34 18.41 0.09 5.94
N VAL A 35 17.40 -0.50 6.56
CA VAL A 35 17.51 -1.08 7.90
C VAL A 35 17.30 -2.58 7.78
N ARG A 36 18.34 -3.36 8.09
CA ARG A 36 18.24 -4.82 8.04
C ARG A 36 17.37 -5.33 9.18
N ASP A 37 16.52 -6.28 8.87
CA ASP A 37 15.86 -7.18 9.81
C ASP A 37 14.86 -6.57 10.77
N ARG A 38 14.25 -5.43 10.41
CA ARG A 38 13.13 -4.91 11.19
C ARG A 38 11.84 -4.94 10.37
N ASP A 39 10.95 -5.81 10.77
CA ASP A 39 9.58 -5.78 10.25
C ASP A 39 8.83 -4.63 10.91
N THR A 40 8.19 -3.83 10.10
CA THR A 40 7.48 -2.66 10.56
C THR A 40 6.05 -2.71 10.04
N ARG A 41 5.11 -2.26 10.86
CA ARG A 41 3.74 -2.05 10.43
C ARG A 41 3.61 -0.62 9.95
N ILE A 42 3.08 -0.45 8.74
CA ILE A 42 2.77 0.86 8.20
C ILE A 42 1.27 0.97 8.03
N ARG A 43 0.67 1.96 8.66
CA ARG A 43 -0.76 2.22 8.56
C ARG A 43 -0.98 3.64 8.07
N ILE A 44 -1.76 3.76 7.00
CA ILE A 44 -2.03 5.05 6.37
C ILE A 44 -3.52 5.30 6.40
N ALA A 45 -3.91 6.47 6.89
CA ALA A 45 -5.28 6.93 6.85
C ALA A 45 -5.50 7.77 5.61
N LEU A 46 -6.51 7.41 4.81
CA LEU A 46 -6.82 8.08 3.57
C LEU A 46 -8.26 8.58 3.59
N ALA A 47 -8.48 9.81 3.13
CA ALA A 47 -9.83 10.27 2.83
C ALA A 47 -10.38 9.43 1.67
N THR A 48 -11.71 9.30 1.59
CA THR A 48 -12.35 8.48 0.55
C THR A 48 -11.91 8.89 -0.85
N VAL A 49 -11.80 10.19 -1.12
CA VAL A 49 -11.38 10.70 -2.43
C VAL A 49 -9.95 10.26 -2.75
N GLN A 50 -9.06 10.34 -1.78
CA GLN A 50 -7.68 9.92 -1.96
C GLN A 50 -7.57 8.40 -2.15
N ALA A 51 -8.36 7.64 -1.41
CA ALA A 51 -8.38 6.18 -1.54
C ALA A 51 -8.85 5.75 -2.93
N ALA A 52 -9.89 6.40 -3.45
CA ALA A 52 -10.41 6.12 -4.79
C ALA A 52 -9.38 6.45 -5.87
N ARG A 53 -8.69 7.57 -5.72
CA ARG A 53 -7.63 7.97 -6.65
C ARG A 53 -6.46 6.99 -6.60
N LEU A 54 -6.05 6.59 -5.42
CA LEU A 54 -4.97 5.62 -5.25
C LEU A 54 -5.32 4.29 -5.93
N TRP A 55 -6.55 3.83 -5.75
CA TRP A 55 -7.00 2.58 -6.38
C TRP A 55 -6.87 2.63 -7.91
N ARG A 56 -7.29 3.74 -8.52
CA ARG A 56 -7.19 3.91 -9.98
C ARG A 56 -5.74 3.94 -10.45
N LEU A 57 -4.90 4.71 -9.76
CA LEU A 57 -3.49 4.85 -10.13
C LEU A 57 -2.74 3.54 -9.96
N LEU A 58 -3.00 2.85 -8.85
CA LEU A 58 -2.37 1.56 -8.58
C LEU A 58 -2.79 0.51 -9.61
N GLY A 59 -4.09 0.47 -9.93
CA GLY A 59 -4.61 -0.44 -10.95
C GLY A 59 -3.99 -0.22 -12.32
N ALA A 60 -3.77 1.03 -12.70
CA ALA A 60 -3.13 1.36 -13.97
C ALA A 60 -1.69 0.83 -14.05
N GLN A 61 -0.93 0.97 -12.97
CA GLN A 61 0.44 0.46 -12.92
C GLN A 61 0.49 -1.06 -12.91
N ILE A 62 -0.41 -1.69 -12.18
CA ILE A 62 -0.51 -3.16 -12.15
C ILE A 62 -0.81 -3.69 -13.55
N SER A 63 -1.76 -3.08 -14.26
CA SER A 63 -2.11 -3.47 -15.63
C SER A 63 -0.92 -3.32 -16.58
N ALA A 64 -0.12 -2.27 -16.41
CA ALA A 64 1.06 -2.05 -17.23
C ALA A 64 2.10 -3.16 -17.02
N VAL A 65 2.31 -3.57 -15.75
CA VAL A 65 3.25 -4.65 -15.42
C VAL A 65 2.75 -5.98 -15.99
N GLU A 66 1.45 -6.27 -15.83
CA GLU A 66 0.87 -7.50 -16.35
C GLU A 66 0.97 -7.60 -17.87
N ARG A 67 0.77 -6.49 -18.58
CA ARG A 67 0.91 -6.48 -20.05
C ARG A 67 2.34 -6.77 -20.48
N ARG A 68 3.34 -6.27 -19.73
CA ARG A 68 4.75 -6.59 -20.02
C ARG A 68 5.04 -8.06 -19.79
N ALA A 69 4.46 -8.65 -18.76
CA ALA A 69 4.68 -10.05 -18.41
C ALA A 69 4.11 -11.01 -19.45
N THR A 70 3.10 -10.58 -20.24
CA THR A 70 2.45 -11.42 -21.24
C THR A 70 2.99 -11.25 -22.66
N GLN A 71 3.94 -10.36 -22.83
CA GLN A 71 4.58 -10.16 -24.15
C GLN A 71 5.82 -10.99 -24.33
#